data_df091e57db15fd032c9ba5d1bd6310af
#
_entry.id   df091e57db15fd032c9ba5d1bd6310af
#
_cell.length_a   1.000
_cell.length_b   1.000
_cell.length_c   1.000
_cell.angle_alpha   90.00
_cell.angle_beta   90.00
_cell.angle_gamma   90.00
#
_symmetry.space_group_name_H-M   'P 1'
#
loop_
_entity.id
_entity.type
_entity.pdbx_description
1 polymer ?
#
loop_
_entity_poly.entity_id
_entity_poly.type
_entity_poly.pdbx_seq_one_letter_code
_entity_poly.pdbx_strand_id
1 'polypeptide(L)'
;GGTLFGIGMTIAGGCANKNLIRLGAGSLRSLVVLVFLGISAYMTLKGLFGQWRAGFLDPIAVDLSRWNLPNQGLPGLLSRATGLSEKTALLGTSLALGLGLMAFVFKDGRFRRNVQQVLGGVALGLLVVAAWYLTGHIGHGENPDTLETVYFATSSRTLESLSFVAPTAYSLELMMLWTDQTLRVTFGIATAAGVALGSLVYALATQKFRWEGFASVEDLRTQLFGAVLMGFGGVTSIGCTIGQGMSGVSTLGIGSFLALAGIVAGAVGTMKWQQR
;
A
#
# COMPACT_ATOMS: atom_id res chain seq x y z
N GLY A 1 0.61 12.84 -3.79
CA GLY A 1 0.10 11.47 -3.92
C GLY A 1 -0.83 11.10 -2.77
N GLY A 2 -0.33 11.10 -1.53
CA GLY A 2 -1.12 10.64 -0.37
C GLY A 2 -2.46 11.33 -0.18
N THR A 3 -2.52 12.65 -0.31
CA THR A 3 -3.79 13.42 -0.21
C THR A 3 -4.80 13.02 -1.28
N LEU A 4 -4.37 12.88 -2.53
CA LEU A 4 -5.22 12.43 -3.63
C LEU A 4 -5.74 11.00 -3.39
N PHE A 5 -4.88 10.12 -2.90
CA PHE A 5 -5.28 8.78 -2.50
C PHE A 5 -6.33 8.80 -1.39
N GLY A 6 -6.15 9.64 -0.35
CA GLY A 6 -7.09 9.80 0.76
C GLY A 6 -8.46 10.32 0.32
N ILE A 7 -8.48 11.32 -0.58
CA ILE A 7 -9.71 11.85 -1.20
C ILE A 7 -10.40 10.72 -1.99
N GLY A 8 -9.67 10.08 -2.90
CA GLY A 8 -10.19 8.99 -3.74
C GLY A 8 -10.75 7.82 -2.92
N MET A 9 -10.05 7.42 -1.85
CA MET A 9 -10.47 6.36 -0.94
C MET A 9 -11.80 6.66 -0.25
N THR A 10 -12.01 7.91 0.15
CA THR A 10 -13.25 8.33 0.81
C THR A 10 -14.42 8.34 -0.17
N ILE A 11 -14.20 8.88 -1.37
CA ILE A 11 -15.19 8.96 -2.44
C ILE A 11 -15.56 7.56 -2.96
N ALA A 12 -14.59 6.68 -3.16
CA ALA A 12 -14.82 5.31 -3.64
C ALA A 12 -15.32 4.33 -2.55
N GLY A 13 -15.59 4.81 -1.33
CA GLY A 13 -16.13 4.01 -0.24
C GLY A 13 -15.14 3.03 0.42
N GLY A 14 -13.85 3.15 0.13
CA GLY A 14 -12.80 2.37 0.79
C GLY A 14 -11.49 2.30 -0.02
N CYS A 15 -10.39 1.96 0.67
CA CYS A 15 -9.10 1.75 0.03
C CYS A 15 -9.06 0.48 -0.84
N ALA A 16 -7.99 0.28 -1.61
CA ALA A 16 -7.81 -0.89 -2.48
C ALA A 16 -8.00 -2.22 -1.73
N ASN A 17 -7.39 -2.38 -0.55
CA ASN A 17 -7.53 -3.59 0.26
C ASN A 17 -8.98 -3.84 0.69
N LYS A 18 -9.70 -2.81 1.14
CA LYS A 18 -11.12 -2.93 1.50
C LYS A 18 -11.99 -3.35 0.32
N ASN A 19 -11.69 -2.85 -0.88
CA ASN A 19 -12.38 -3.25 -2.09
C ASN A 19 -12.06 -4.70 -2.50
N LEU A 20 -10.82 -5.19 -2.30
CA LEU A 20 -10.46 -6.60 -2.50
C LEU A 20 -11.25 -7.52 -1.56
N ILE A 21 -11.37 -7.15 -0.29
CA ILE A 21 -12.17 -7.91 0.69
C ILE A 21 -13.65 -7.93 0.28
N ARG A 22 -14.20 -6.78 -0.13
CA ARG A 22 -15.60 -6.70 -0.57
C ARG A 22 -15.84 -7.46 -1.87
N LEU A 23 -14.87 -7.48 -2.78
CA LEU A 23 -14.93 -8.27 -4.00
C LEU A 23 -15.08 -9.76 -3.66
N GLY A 24 -14.28 -10.29 -2.74
CA GLY A 24 -14.42 -11.67 -2.26
C GLY A 24 -15.77 -11.94 -1.60
N ALA A 25 -16.38 -10.96 -0.95
CA ALA A 25 -17.71 -11.08 -0.36
C ALA A 25 -18.88 -10.95 -1.37
N GLY A 26 -18.59 -10.73 -2.68
CA GLY A 26 -19.58 -10.67 -3.76
C GLY A 26 -19.92 -9.27 -4.25
N SER A 27 -19.18 -8.23 -3.89
CA SER A 27 -19.45 -6.87 -4.34
C SER A 27 -18.94 -6.60 -5.75
N LEU A 28 -19.84 -6.61 -6.75
CA LEU A 28 -19.54 -6.21 -8.13
C LEU A 28 -19.13 -4.74 -8.22
N ARG A 29 -19.67 -3.91 -7.35
CA ARG A 29 -19.27 -2.52 -7.18
C ARG A 29 -17.77 -2.41 -6.92
N SER A 30 -17.23 -3.22 -6.00
CA SER A 30 -15.81 -3.24 -5.69
C SER A 30 -14.95 -3.77 -6.84
N LEU A 31 -15.46 -4.71 -7.64
CA LEU A 31 -14.79 -5.17 -8.86
C LEU A 31 -14.54 -4.00 -9.83
N VAL A 32 -15.59 -3.22 -10.12
CA VAL A 32 -15.49 -2.08 -11.03
C VAL A 32 -14.52 -1.03 -10.49
N VAL A 33 -14.61 -0.71 -9.19
CA VAL A 33 -13.66 0.20 -8.52
C VAL A 33 -12.22 -0.29 -8.67
N LEU A 34 -11.95 -1.57 -8.44
CA LEU A 34 -10.60 -2.15 -8.57
C LEU A 34 -10.08 -2.14 -10.00
N VAL A 35 -10.93 -2.40 -10.99
CA VAL A 35 -10.55 -2.32 -12.41
C VAL A 35 -10.14 -0.89 -12.78
N PHE A 36 -10.95 0.12 -12.44
CA PHE A 36 -10.62 1.52 -12.75
C PHE A 36 -9.43 2.04 -11.95
N LEU A 37 -9.30 1.62 -10.69
CA LEU A 37 -8.11 1.88 -9.88
C LEU A 37 -6.86 1.29 -10.53
N GLY A 38 -6.92 0.03 -10.97
CA GLY A 38 -5.82 -0.65 -11.63
C GLY A 38 -5.43 -0.01 -12.96
N ILE A 39 -6.41 0.38 -13.80
CA ILE A 39 -6.18 1.11 -15.04
C ILE A 39 -5.47 2.44 -14.75
N SER A 40 -6.01 3.25 -13.82
CA SER A 40 -5.41 4.53 -13.45
C SER A 40 -4.01 4.36 -12.86
N ALA A 41 -3.80 3.35 -12.02
CA ALA A 41 -2.50 3.03 -11.46
C ALA A 41 -1.50 2.60 -12.56
N TYR A 42 -1.93 1.78 -13.52
CA TYR A 42 -1.09 1.37 -14.65
C TYR A 42 -0.74 2.55 -15.56
N MET A 43 -1.70 3.41 -15.84
CA MET A 43 -1.46 4.67 -16.57
C MET A 43 -0.46 5.59 -15.84
N THR A 44 -0.43 5.54 -14.51
CA THR A 44 0.51 6.32 -13.70
C THR A 44 1.90 5.67 -13.63
N LEU A 45 1.96 4.34 -13.70
CA LEU A 45 3.24 3.60 -13.71
C LEU A 45 3.94 3.68 -15.05
N LYS A 46 3.22 3.42 -16.15
CA LYS A 46 3.81 3.21 -17.48
C LYS A 46 3.16 4.04 -18.61
N GLY A 47 2.11 4.80 -18.30
CA GLY A 47 1.29 5.51 -19.31
C GLY A 47 1.32 7.02 -19.19
N LEU A 48 0.25 7.64 -19.70
CA LEU A 48 0.09 9.10 -19.81
C LEU A 48 0.24 9.84 -18.47
N PHE A 49 -0.35 9.32 -17.42
CA PHE A 49 -0.22 9.91 -16.07
C PHE A 49 1.19 9.80 -15.52
N GLY A 50 1.98 8.82 -15.99
CA GLY A 50 3.39 8.70 -15.68
C GLY A 50 4.21 9.86 -16.24
N GLN A 51 3.90 10.31 -17.46
CA GLN A 51 4.53 11.50 -18.04
C GLN A 51 4.20 12.77 -17.26
N TRP A 52 2.95 12.94 -16.85
CA TRP A 52 2.57 14.07 -15.99
C TRP A 52 3.27 14.03 -14.64
N ARG A 53 3.35 12.85 -14.02
CA ARG A 53 4.10 12.69 -12.78
C ARG A 53 5.57 13.09 -12.96
N ALA A 54 6.24 12.56 -13.99
CA ALA A 54 7.64 12.85 -14.27
C ALA A 54 7.90 14.33 -14.62
N GLY A 55 6.97 14.96 -15.36
CA GLY A 55 7.11 16.36 -15.77
C GLY A 55 6.81 17.38 -14.68
N PHE A 56 5.84 17.10 -13.79
CA PHE A 56 5.36 18.09 -12.82
C PHE A 56 5.68 17.75 -11.36
N LEU A 57 5.69 16.48 -10.98
CA LEU A 57 5.84 16.06 -9.58
C LEU A 57 7.27 15.65 -9.23
N ASP A 58 7.93 14.89 -10.10
CA ASP A 58 9.28 14.42 -9.84
C ASP A 58 10.31 15.55 -9.73
N PRO A 59 10.19 16.69 -10.48
CA PRO A 59 11.09 17.84 -10.29
C PRO A 59 10.98 18.54 -8.94
N ILE A 60 9.84 18.35 -8.23
CA ILE A 60 9.62 18.90 -6.88
C ILE A 60 10.24 18.00 -5.79
N ALA A 61 10.79 16.84 -6.18
CA ALA A 61 11.41 15.92 -5.24
C ALA A 61 12.63 16.57 -4.53
N VAL A 62 12.68 16.39 -3.22
CA VAL A 62 13.81 16.87 -2.41
C VAL A 62 14.94 15.85 -2.54
N ASP A 63 16.04 16.27 -3.14
CA ASP A 63 17.24 15.43 -3.28
C ASP A 63 18.01 15.40 -1.95
N LEU A 64 17.90 14.28 -1.24
CA LEU A 64 18.57 14.06 0.04
C LEU A 64 20.06 13.82 -0.12
N SER A 65 20.53 13.50 -1.33
CA SER A 65 21.95 13.32 -1.59
C SER A 65 22.74 14.62 -1.36
N ARG A 66 22.10 15.79 -1.60
CA ARG A 66 22.66 17.11 -1.30
C ARG A 66 22.99 17.30 0.18
N TRP A 67 22.33 16.56 1.04
CA TRP A 67 22.58 16.59 2.49
C TRP A 67 23.42 15.40 2.94
N ASN A 68 24.05 14.67 1.99
CA ASN A 68 24.83 13.45 2.25
C ASN A 68 24.06 12.41 3.10
N LEU A 69 22.74 12.30 2.92
CA LEU A 69 21.90 11.29 3.56
C LEU A 69 21.77 10.10 2.61
N PRO A 70 22.24 8.91 3.02
CA PRO A 70 22.21 7.73 2.15
C PRO A 70 20.81 7.18 1.94
N ASN A 71 19.89 7.49 2.86
CA ASN A 71 18.51 7.02 2.80
C ASN A 71 17.56 7.96 3.55
N GLN A 72 16.24 7.76 3.36
CA GLN A 72 15.17 8.53 4.01
C GLN A 72 14.81 8.01 5.41
N GLY A 73 15.62 7.15 6.00
CA GLY A 73 15.34 6.55 7.30
C GLY A 73 15.54 7.53 8.46
N LEU A 74 14.57 7.57 9.37
CA LEU A 74 14.68 8.30 10.65
C LEU A 74 15.98 7.94 11.40
N PRO A 75 16.43 6.66 11.46
CA PRO A 75 17.68 6.31 12.11
C PRO A 75 18.92 7.01 11.52
N GLY A 76 18.98 7.15 10.19
CA GLY A 76 20.09 7.83 9.51
C GLY A 76 20.17 9.31 9.85
N LEU A 77 18.99 9.98 9.90
CA LEU A 77 18.91 11.37 10.34
C LEU A 77 19.32 11.57 11.80
N LEU A 78 18.84 10.68 12.67
CA LEU A 78 19.17 10.74 14.11
C LEU A 78 20.66 10.47 14.35
N SER A 79 21.23 9.46 13.68
CA SER A 79 22.66 9.16 13.72
C SER A 79 23.50 10.40 13.42
N ARG A 80 23.09 11.15 12.40
CA ARG A 80 23.81 12.36 11.99
C ARG A 80 23.64 13.53 12.95
N ALA A 81 22.41 13.70 13.49
CA ALA A 81 22.13 14.78 14.45
C ALA A 81 22.79 14.56 15.80
N THR A 82 22.94 13.30 16.24
CA THR A 82 23.44 12.94 17.57
C THR A 82 24.89 12.43 17.57
N GLY A 83 25.48 12.15 16.39
CA GLY A 83 26.80 11.54 16.28
C GLY A 83 26.86 10.06 16.71
N LEU A 84 25.71 9.43 16.96
CA LEU A 84 25.62 8.00 17.32
C LEU A 84 25.91 7.09 16.13
N SER A 85 26.40 5.88 16.37
CA SER A 85 26.56 4.90 15.31
C SER A 85 25.19 4.55 14.69
N GLU A 86 25.17 4.28 13.39
CA GLU A 86 23.94 3.98 12.64
C GLU A 86 23.17 2.81 13.26
N LYS A 87 23.86 1.78 13.76
CA LYS A 87 23.25 0.62 14.43
C LYS A 87 22.57 0.99 15.74
N THR A 88 23.20 1.86 16.57
CA THR A 88 22.60 2.30 17.83
C THR A 88 21.43 3.24 17.59
N ALA A 89 21.50 4.11 16.60
CA ALA A 89 20.40 4.97 16.19
C ALA A 89 19.21 4.14 15.65
N LEU A 90 19.47 3.09 14.86
CA LEU A 90 18.43 2.18 14.36
C LEU A 90 17.72 1.45 15.51
N LEU A 91 18.47 0.84 16.42
CA LEU A 91 17.92 0.14 17.57
C LEU A 91 17.15 1.09 18.51
N GLY A 92 17.72 2.26 18.79
CA GLY A 92 17.09 3.25 19.65
C GLY A 92 15.78 3.78 19.08
N THR A 93 15.74 4.15 17.80
CA THR A 93 14.52 4.64 17.13
C THR A 93 13.46 3.56 16.99
N SER A 94 13.83 2.35 16.59
CA SER A 94 12.88 1.24 16.44
C SER A 94 12.27 0.82 17.77
N LEU A 95 13.08 0.75 18.84
CA LEU A 95 12.59 0.44 20.18
C LEU A 95 11.71 1.57 20.73
N ALA A 96 12.12 2.82 20.61
CA ALA A 96 11.37 3.98 21.09
C ALA A 96 9.99 4.10 20.41
N LEU A 97 9.95 4.01 19.08
CA LEU A 97 8.71 4.04 18.33
C LEU A 97 7.85 2.79 18.55
N GLY A 98 8.46 1.60 18.55
CA GLY A 98 7.75 0.34 18.78
C GLY A 98 7.12 0.28 20.16
N LEU A 99 7.87 0.58 21.22
CA LEU A 99 7.37 0.62 22.58
C LEU A 99 6.36 1.76 22.80
N GLY A 100 6.60 2.93 22.21
CA GLY A 100 5.68 4.07 22.28
C GLY A 100 4.33 3.76 21.63
N LEU A 101 4.32 3.17 20.42
CA LEU A 101 3.09 2.74 19.75
C LEU A 101 2.40 1.61 20.51
N MET A 102 3.16 0.64 21.02
CA MET A 102 2.62 -0.45 21.84
C MET A 102 1.97 0.10 23.10
N ALA A 103 2.65 0.98 23.85
CA ALA A 103 2.09 1.63 25.03
C ALA A 103 0.83 2.45 24.71
N PHE A 104 0.83 3.18 23.58
CA PHE A 104 -0.32 3.95 23.13
C PHE A 104 -1.53 3.05 22.84
N VAL A 105 -1.35 1.96 22.07
CA VAL A 105 -2.42 1.03 21.69
C VAL A 105 -2.96 0.29 22.93
N PHE A 106 -2.07 -0.19 23.79
CA PHE A 106 -2.47 -0.91 25.02
C PHE A 106 -3.00 -0.01 26.14
N LYS A 107 -2.93 1.32 25.99
CA LYS A 107 -3.58 2.26 26.91
C LYS A 107 -5.09 2.14 26.86
N ASP A 108 -5.67 1.84 25.69
CA ASP A 108 -7.12 1.66 25.55
C ASP A 108 -7.56 0.29 26.10
N GLY A 109 -8.34 0.34 27.20
CA GLY A 109 -8.88 -0.85 27.84
C GLY A 109 -9.89 -1.63 26.97
N ARG A 110 -10.54 -0.96 26.01
CA ARG A 110 -11.47 -1.61 25.07
C ARG A 110 -10.71 -2.49 24.09
N PHE A 111 -9.58 -2.00 23.59
CA PHE A 111 -8.71 -2.77 22.70
C PHE A 111 -8.15 -4.02 23.40
N ARG A 112 -7.62 -3.87 24.62
CA ARG A 112 -7.05 -5.01 25.39
C ARG A 112 -8.05 -6.13 25.67
N ARG A 113 -9.32 -5.80 25.87
CA ARG A 113 -10.37 -6.78 26.14
C ARG A 113 -10.89 -7.47 24.87
N ASN A 114 -10.64 -6.91 23.69
CA ASN A 114 -11.10 -7.48 22.44
C ASN A 114 -9.99 -8.36 21.81
N VAL A 115 -10.03 -9.65 22.18
CA VAL A 115 -9.06 -10.66 21.72
C VAL A 115 -8.97 -10.72 20.20
N GLN A 116 -10.11 -10.56 19.49
CA GLN A 116 -10.11 -10.60 18.01
C GLN A 116 -9.31 -9.44 17.40
N GLN A 117 -9.40 -8.23 17.98
CA GLN A 117 -8.63 -7.08 17.50
C GLN A 117 -7.14 -7.26 17.78
N VAL A 118 -6.79 -7.77 18.95
CA VAL A 118 -5.37 -8.04 19.31
C VAL A 118 -4.79 -9.12 18.40
N LEU A 119 -5.47 -10.24 18.23
CA LEU A 119 -5.02 -11.32 17.34
C LEU A 119 -4.92 -10.87 15.88
N GLY A 120 -5.90 -10.08 15.41
CA GLY A 120 -5.87 -9.50 14.05
C GLY A 120 -4.66 -8.57 13.86
N GLY A 121 -4.37 -7.72 14.83
CA GLY A 121 -3.20 -6.83 14.79
C GLY A 121 -1.88 -7.61 14.77
N VAL A 122 -1.73 -8.62 15.63
CA VAL A 122 -0.55 -9.48 15.68
C VAL A 122 -0.39 -10.26 14.36
N ALA A 123 -1.47 -10.86 13.86
CA ALA A 123 -1.45 -11.61 12.60
C ALA A 123 -1.02 -10.73 11.42
N LEU A 124 -1.58 -9.51 11.31
CA LEU A 124 -1.18 -8.55 10.26
C LEU A 124 0.28 -8.12 10.42
N GLY A 125 0.75 -7.86 11.63
CA GLY A 125 2.16 -7.54 11.88
C GLY A 125 3.10 -8.67 11.45
N LEU A 126 2.78 -9.91 11.80
CA LEU A 126 3.53 -11.09 11.36
C LEU A 126 3.51 -11.28 9.84
N LEU A 127 2.39 -11.00 9.18
CA LEU A 127 2.30 -11.03 7.71
C LEU A 127 3.22 -9.98 7.04
N VAL A 128 3.34 -8.78 7.62
CA VAL A 128 4.28 -7.75 7.11
C VAL A 128 5.72 -8.24 7.23
N VAL A 129 6.10 -8.82 8.37
CA VAL A 129 7.44 -9.39 8.59
C VAL A 129 7.70 -10.57 7.64
N ALA A 130 6.72 -11.48 7.49
CA ALA A 130 6.82 -12.59 6.56
C ALA A 130 6.96 -12.11 5.10
N ALA A 131 6.24 -11.05 4.72
CA ALA A 131 6.36 -10.45 3.40
C ALA A 131 7.77 -9.90 3.14
N TRP A 132 8.35 -9.17 4.10
CA TRP A 132 9.74 -8.70 4.00
C TRP A 132 10.73 -9.87 3.90
N TYR A 133 10.52 -10.94 4.67
CA TYR A 133 11.38 -12.11 4.63
C TYR A 133 11.29 -12.85 3.28
N LEU A 134 10.06 -13.08 2.79
CA LEU A 134 9.84 -13.78 1.52
C LEU A 134 10.44 -13.01 0.33
N THR A 135 10.22 -11.71 0.24
CA THR A 135 10.71 -10.90 -0.87
C THR A 135 12.20 -10.60 -0.76
N GLY A 136 12.72 -10.42 0.46
CA GLY A 136 14.09 -10.01 0.70
C GLY A 136 15.08 -11.15 0.88
N HIS A 137 14.63 -12.37 1.23
CA HIS A 137 15.53 -13.49 1.45
C HIS A 137 15.32 -14.64 0.44
N ILE A 138 14.05 -14.94 0.14
CA ILE A 138 13.72 -16.04 -0.80
C ILE A 138 13.58 -15.52 -2.23
N GLY A 139 13.00 -14.32 -2.37
CA GLY A 139 12.62 -13.75 -3.66
C GLY A 139 13.70 -12.93 -4.36
N HIS A 140 14.94 -12.96 -3.88
CA HIS A 140 16.06 -12.29 -4.53
C HIS A 140 17.12 -13.30 -5.00
N GLY A 141 17.92 -12.90 -5.97
CA GLY A 141 19.05 -13.69 -6.46
C GLY A 141 19.96 -12.83 -7.32
N GLU A 142 21.12 -13.35 -7.65
CA GLU A 142 22.03 -12.70 -8.60
C GLU A 142 21.59 -13.02 -10.03
N ASN A 143 21.51 -11.99 -10.86
CA ASN A 143 21.30 -12.21 -12.29
C ASN A 143 22.60 -12.76 -12.90
N PRO A 144 22.59 -13.95 -13.52
CA PRO A 144 23.80 -14.56 -14.06
C PRO A 144 24.48 -13.73 -15.16
N ASP A 145 23.71 -12.85 -15.85
CA ASP A 145 24.24 -12.05 -16.96
C ASP A 145 24.84 -10.70 -16.49
N THR A 146 24.30 -10.10 -15.43
CA THR A 146 24.71 -8.76 -14.96
C THR A 146 25.41 -8.77 -13.60
N LEU A 147 25.40 -9.90 -12.88
CA LEU A 147 25.90 -10.06 -11.51
C LEU A 147 25.26 -9.07 -10.50
N GLU A 148 24.14 -8.46 -10.87
CA GLU A 148 23.38 -7.56 -10.00
C GLU A 148 22.35 -8.36 -9.19
N THR A 149 22.12 -7.94 -7.95
CA THR A 149 21.06 -8.49 -7.11
C THR A 149 19.71 -8.05 -7.65
N VAL A 150 18.88 -8.98 -8.11
CA VAL A 150 17.54 -8.73 -8.65
C VAL A 150 16.49 -9.41 -7.78
N TYR A 151 15.41 -8.69 -7.49
CA TYR A 151 14.26 -9.24 -6.79
C TYR A 151 13.27 -9.84 -7.79
N PHE A 152 13.41 -11.16 -8.06
CA PHE A 152 12.57 -11.87 -9.04
C PHE A 152 11.12 -12.05 -8.60
N ALA A 153 10.88 -12.02 -7.28
CA ALA A 153 9.55 -12.23 -6.72
C ALA A 153 8.64 -10.99 -6.80
N THR A 154 9.17 -9.83 -7.15
CA THR A 154 8.43 -8.56 -7.14
C THR A 154 8.34 -7.94 -8.53
N SER A 155 7.21 -7.26 -8.82
CA SER A 155 7.00 -6.58 -10.10
C SER A 155 7.83 -5.29 -10.23
N SER A 156 8.14 -4.65 -9.13
CA SER A 156 8.98 -3.44 -9.06
C SER A 156 10.48 -3.73 -9.14
N ARG A 157 10.86 -5.01 -9.05
CA ARG A 157 12.26 -5.47 -8.91
C ARG A 157 13.00 -4.85 -7.72
N THR A 158 12.25 -4.46 -6.70
CA THR A 158 12.76 -3.95 -5.43
C THR A 158 12.18 -4.75 -4.27
N LEU A 159 12.73 -4.56 -3.08
CA LEU A 159 12.18 -5.15 -1.86
C LEU A 159 10.76 -4.63 -1.61
N GLU A 160 9.80 -5.52 -1.50
CA GLU A 160 8.39 -5.18 -1.28
C GLU A 160 7.81 -5.92 -0.07
N SER A 161 6.83 -5.28 0.57
CA SER A 161 5.93 -5.93 1.52
C SER A 161 4.49 -5.73 1.06
N LEU A 162 3.52 -5.79 1.96
CA LEU A 162 2.11 -5.71 1.62
C LEU A 162 1.77 -4.35 1.01
N SER A 163 1.28 -4.35 -0.22
CA SER A 163 0.71 -3.21 -0.93
C SER A 163 -0.39 -3.72 -1.87
N PHE A 164 -1.33 -2.86 -2.30
CA PHE A 164 -2.48 -3.32 -3.08
C PHE A 164 -2.81 -2.46 -4.31
N VAL A 165 -2.22 -1.27 -4.47
CA VAL A 165 -2.48 -0.43 -5.65
C VAL A 165 -1.67 -0.89 -6.85
N ALA A 166 -0.35 -0.92 -6.74
CA ALA A 166 0.51 -1.40 -7.81
C ALA A 166 0.23 -2.89 -8.16
N PRO A 167 0.07 -3.81 -7.20
CA PRO A 167 -0.34 -5.18 -7.51
C PRO A 167 -1.65 -5.31 -8.26
N THR A 168 -2.65 -4.45 -7.99
CA THR A 168 -3.90 -4.45 -8.78
C THR A 168 -3.64 -4.04 -10.23
N ALA A 169 -2.76 -3.06 -10.47
CA ALA A 169 -2.34 -2.67 -11.82
C ALA A 169 -1.60 -3.81 -12.54
N TYR A 170 -0.63 -4.45 -11.87
CA TYR A 170 0.10 -5.59 -12.42
C TYR A 170 -0.78 -6.82 -12.62
N SER A 171 -1.82 -7.02 -11.81
CA SER A 171 -2.80 -8.07 -12.03
C SER A 171 -3.58 -7.86 -13.34
N LEU A 172 -3.97 -6.62 -13.65
CA LEU A 172 -4.59 -6.29 -14.92
C LEU A 172 -3.63 -6.45 -16.10
N GLU A 173 -2.38 -5.99 -15.97
CA GLU A 173 -1.33 -6.20 -16.96
C GLU A 173 -1.16 -7.69 -17.29
N LEU A 174 -1.03 -8.54 -16.26
CA LEU A 174 -0.90 -9.98 -16.42
C LEU A 174 -2.12 -10.60 -17.14
N MET A 175 -3.33 -10.14 -16.80
CA MET A 175 -4.55 -10.64 -17.47
C MET A 175 -4.66 -10.18 -18.92
N MET A 176 -4.23 -8.96 -19.24
CA MET A 176 -4.27 -8.39 -20.59
C MET A 176 -3.17 -8.96 -21.50
N LEU A 177 -2.00 -9.25 -20.93
CA LEU A 177 -0.81 -9.72 -21.64
C LEU A 177 -0.45 -11.15 -21.22
N TRP A 178 -1.43 -12.01 -21.06
CA TRP A 178 -1.26 -13.38 -20.55
C TRP A 178 -0.29 -14.24 -21.39
N THR A 179 -0.15 -13.95 -22.67
CA THR A 179 0.74 -14.68 -23.59
C THR A 179 2.20 -14.25 -23.47
N ASP A 180 2.50 -13.16 -22.77
CA ASP A 180 3.86 -12.70 -22.54
C ASP A 180 4.55 -13.55 -21.48
N GLN A 181 5.50 -14.35 -21.89
CA GLN A 181 6.27 -15.25 -21.01
C GLN A 181 7.21 -14.51 -20.03
N THR A 182 7.42 -13.22 -20.24
CA THR A 182 8.23 -12.39 -19.33
C THR A 182 7.44 -11.98 -18.08
N LEU A 183 6.10 -11.97 -18.19
CA LEU A 183 5.22 -11.66 -17.07
C LEU A 183 4.98 -12.90 -16.22
N ARG A 184 5.14 -12.75 -14.92
CA ARG A 184 4.96 -13.82 -13.94
C ARG A 184 4.04 -13.36 -12.82
N VAL A 185 3.40 -14.32 -12.15
CA VAL A 185 2.68 -14.07 -10.91
C VAL A 185 3.70 -13.68 -9.84
N THR A 186 3.70 -12.41 -9.47
CA THR A 186 4.61 -11.87 -8.45
C THR A 186 3.96 -11.90 -7.07
N PHE A 187 4.76 -11.66 -6.03
CA PHE A 187 4.31 -11.62 -4.64
C PHE A 187 3.12 -10.69 -4.44
N GLY A 188 3.17 -9.47 -5.02
CA GLY A 188 2.07 -8.51 -4.93
C GLY A 188 0.77 -9.02 -5.56
N ILE A 189 0.84 -9.62 -6.75
CA ILE A 189 -0.31 -10.22 -7.44
C ILE A 189 -0.90 -11.37 -6.61
N ALA A 190 -0.02 -12.26 -6.11
CA ALA A 190 -0.45 -13.39 -5.28
C ALA A 190 -1.10 -12.95 -3.97
N THR A 191 -0.58 -11.90 -3.32
CA THR A 191 -1.19 -11.36 -2.09
C THR A 191 -2.53 -10.69 -2.36
N ALA A 192 -2.69 -9.94 -3.44
CA ALA A 192 -3.98 -9.33 -3.82
C ALA A 192 -5.04 -10.40 -4.12
N ALA A 193 -4.68 -11.42 -4.90
CA ALA A 193 -5.54 -12.57 -5.16
C ALA A 193 -5.86 -13.34 -3.85
N GLY A 194 -4.86 -13.54 -2.99
CA GLY A 194 -5.03 -14.20 -1.70
C GLY A 194 -6.01 -13.49 -0.76
N VAL A 195 -6.00 -12.16 -0.73
CA VAL A 195 -6.99 -11.37 0.04
C VAL A 195 -8.39 -11.57 -0.51
N ALA A 196 -8.58 -11.51 -1.83
CA ALA A 196 -9.89 -11.70 -2.45
C ALA A 196 -10.42 -13.13 -2.24
N LEU A 197 -9.56 -14.14 -2.45
CA LEU A 197 -9.92 -15.56 -2.24
C LEU A 197 -10.18 -15.87 -0.76
N GLY A 198 -9.34 -15.37 0.14
CA GLY A 198 -9.55 -15.56 1.59
C GLY A 198 -10.86 -14.94 2.06
N SER A 199 -11.20 -13.76 1.54
CA SER A 199 -12.48 -13.11 1.81
C SER A 199 -13.66 -13.91 1.23
N LEU A 200 -13.53 -14.48 0.03
CA LEU A 200 -14.54 -15.33 -0.59
C LEU A 200 -14.79 -16.58 0.27
N VAL A 201 -13.73 -17.29 0.65
CA VAL A 201 -13.85 -18.49 1.50
C VAL A 201 -14.54 -18.14 2.82
N TYR A 202 -14.13 -17.05 3.45
CA TYR A 202 -14.76 -16.58 4.69
C TYR A 202 -16.23 -16.22 4.50
N ALA A 203 -16.56 -15.49 3.43
CA ALA A 203 -17.94 -15.09 3.13
C ALA A 203 -18.86 -16.30 2.87
N LEU A 204 -18.36 -17.30 2.15
CA LEU A 204 -19.09 -18.55 1.90
C LEU A 204 -19.26 -19.38 3.19
N ALA A 205 -18.20 -19.52 3.99
CA ALA A 205 -18.23 -20.27 5.24
C ALA A 205 -19.17 -19.64 6.28
N THR A 206 -19.27 -18.30 6.30
CA THR A 206 -20.15 -17.56 7.23
C THR A 206 -21.51 -17.23 6.64
N GLN A 207 -21.82 -17.70 5.42
CA GLN A 207 -23.07 -17.42 4.70
C GLN A 207 -23.37 -15.91 4.54
N LYS A 208 -22.31 -15.07 4.48
CA LYS A 208 -22.40 -13.63 4.30
C LYS A 208 -22.17 -13.18 2.86
N PHE A 209 -21.98 -14.12 1.95
CA PHE A 209 -21.83 -13.81 0.53
C PHE A 209 -23.10 -13.18 -0.03
N ARG A 210 -22.98 -11.99 -0.64
CA ARG A 210 -24.11 -11.29 -1.26
C ARG A 210 -23.65 -10.58 -2.53
N TRP A 211 -24.45 -10.70 -3.58
CA TRP A 211 -24.25 -9.90 -4.78
C TRP A 211 -24.67 -8.45 -4.51
N GLU A 212 -23.70 -7.53 -4.54
CA GLU A 212 -23.95 -6.10 -4.37
C GLU A 212 -23.55 -5.35 -5.64
N GLY A 213 -24.52 -4.63 -6.24
CA GLY A 213 -24.31 -3.71 -7.37
C GLY A 213 -24.29 -2.25 -6.96
N PHE A 214 -24.29 -1.35 -7.94
CA PHE A 214 -24.43 0.08 -7.72
C PHE A 214 -25.89 0.42 -7.39
N ALA A 215 -26.08 1.37 -6.47
CA ALA A 215 -27.41 1.84 -6.11
C ALA A 215 -27.98 2.79 -7.16
N SER A 216 -27.12 3.58 -7.83
CA SER A 216 -27.48 4.56 -8.86
C SER A 216 -26.32 4.83 -9.81
N VAL A 217 -26.63 5.48 -10.95
CA VAL A 217 -25.59 5.96 -11.90
C VAL A 217 -24.70 7.03 -11.29
N GLU A 218 -25.24 7.85 -10.41
CA GLU A 218 -24.51 8.88 -9.66
C GLU A 218 -23.46 8.24 -8.73
N ASP A 219 -23.86 7.20 -8.01
CA ASP A 219 -22.96 6.41 -7.16
C ASP A 219 -21.83 5.78 -7.99
N LEU A 220 -22.14 5.22 -9.17
CA LEU A 220 -21.15 4.69 -10.10
C LEU A 220 -20.13 5.76 -10.51
N ARG A 221 -20.59 6.92 -11.00
CA ARG A 221 -19.69 8.03 -11.44
C ARG A 221 -18.77 8.49 -10.32
N THR A 222 -19.34 8.70 -9.15
CA THR A 222 -18.61 9.16 -7.96
C THR A 222 -17.51 8.18 -7.58
N GLN A 223 -17.81 6.89 -7.59
CA GLN A 223 -16.82 5.87 -7.25
C GLN A 223 -15.76 5.66 -8.31
N LEU A 224 -16.10 5.76 -9.60
CA LEU A 224 -15.12 5.72 -10.67
C LEU A 224 -14.11 6.86 -10.56
N PHE A 225 -14.61 8.08 -10.29
CA PHE A 225 -13.73 9.22 -10.05
C PHE A 225 -12.82 8.99 -8.85
N GLY A 226 -13.36 8.48 -7.74
CA GLY A 226 -12.58 8.10 -6.57
C GLY A 226 -11.54 7.02 -6.86
N ALA A 227 -11.88 6.02 -7.69
CA ALA A 227 -10.97 4.95 -8.10
C ALA A 227 -9.80 5.48 -8.93
N VAL A 228 -10.05 6.41 -9.86
CA VAL A 228 -8.99 7.07 -10.65
C VAL A 228 -8.06 7.87 -9.75
N LEU A 229 -8.59 8.66 -8.81
CA LEU A 229 -7.79 9.41 -7.85
C LEU A 229 -6.94 8.49 -6.94
N MET A 230 -7.51 7.34 -6.52
CA MET A 230 -6.77 6.35 -5.74
C MET A 230 -5.63 5.72 -6.55
N GLY A 231 -5.86 5.37 -7.81
CA GLY A 231 -4.84 4.78 -8.68
C GLY A 231 -3.67 5.73 -8.88
N PHE A 232 -3.95 6.97 -9.29
CA PHE A 232 -2.94 8.01 -9.48
C PHE A 232 -2.23 8.36 -8.17
N GLY A 233 -3.00 8.63 -7.11
CA GLY A 233 -2.47 9.01 -5.80
C GLY A 233 -1.65 7.91 -5.14
N GLY A 234 -2.08 6.65 -5.28
CA GLY A 234 -1.40 5.49 -4.71
C GLY A 234 -0.05 5.21 -5.37
N VAL A 235 0.04 5.33 -6.68
CA VAL A 235 1.33 5.20 -7.39
C VAL A 235 2.26 6.36 -7.07
N THR A 236 1.74 7.59 -7.09
CA THR A 236 2.53 8.80 -6.80
C THR A 236 3.05 8.83 -5.35
N SER A 237 2.31 8.24 -4.41
CA SER A 237 2.75 8.10 -3.00
C SER A 237 3.54 6.82 -2.73
N ILE A 238 3.87 6.05 -3.77
CA ILE A 238 4.62 4.78 -3.69
C ILE A 238 3.92 3.76 -2.78
N GLY A 239 2.59 3.81 -2.67
CA GLY A 239 1.84 2.84 -1.88
C GLY A 239 0.43 3.29 -1.51
N CYS A 240 -0.32 2.33 -0.96
CA CYS A 240 -1.68 2.53 -0.44
C CYS A 240 -1.67 2.72 1.08
N THR A 241 -2.84 2.76 1.70
CA THR A 241 -2.98 2.82 3.17
C THR A 241 -2.20 1.70 3.88
N ILE A 242 -2.22 0.47 3.35
CA ILE A 242 -1.45 -0.65 3.90
C ILE A 242 0.04 -0.51 3.52
N GLY A 243 0.33 -0.20 2.24
CA GLY A 243 1.69 -0.07 1.74
C GLY A 243 2.49 1.03 2.45
N GLN A 244 1.90 2.19 2.70
CA GLN A 244 2.57 3.26 3.44
C GLN A 244 2.35 3.20 4.95
N GLY A 245 1.12 2.91 5.38
CA GLY A 245 0.77 2.94 6.80
C GLY A 245 1.26 1.76 7.63
N MET A 246 1.51 0.61 7.01
CA MET A 246 2.07 -0.57 7.69
C MET A 246 3.46 -0.90 7.16
N SER A 247 3.58 -1.27 5.88
CA SER A 247 4.84 -1.70 5.30
C SER A 247 5.87 -0.56 5.26
N GLY A 248 5.48 0.62 4.81
CA GLY A 248 6.37 1.77 4.72
C GLY A 248 6.77 2.34 6.08
N VAL A 249 5.83 2.49 7.02
CA VAL A 249 6.13 2.94 8.39
C VAL A 249 7.05 1.94 9.11
N SER A 250 6.95 0.64 8.83
CA SER A 250 7.84 -0.36 9.43
C SER A 250 9.32 -0.19 9.04
N THR A 251 9.60 0.48 7.92
CA THR A 251 10.98 0.82 7.51
C THR A 251 11.49 2.12 8.14
N LEU A 252 10.68 2.81 8.95
CA LEU A 252 10.99 4.10 9.56
C LEU A 252 11.36 5.20 8.54
N GLY A 253 10.86 5.10 7.30
CA GLY A 253 11.08 6.08 6.25
C GLY A 253 10.21 7.33 6.44
N ILE A 254 10.80 8.53 6.44
CA ILE A 254 10.06 9.80 6.59
C ILE A 254 9.01 9.96 5.49
N GLY A 255 9.34 9.55 4.26
CA GLY A 255 8.40 9.58 3.15
C GLY A 255 7.11 8.83 3.44
N SER A 256 7.18 7.70 4.17
CA SER A 256 6.01 6.91 4.55
C SER A 256 5.14 7.59 5.59
N PHE A 257 5.74 8.26 6.57
CA PHE A 257 5.00 9.06 7.56
C PHE A 257 4.30 10.25 6.91
N LEU A 258 4.98 10.96 5.97
CA LEU A 258 4.39 12.07 5.23
C LEU A 258 3.26 11.59 4.31
N ALA A 259 3.45 10.46 3.62
CA ALA A 259 2.41 9.87 2.78
C ALA A 259 1.18 9.46 3.60
N LEU A 260 1.38 8.82 4.76
CA LEU A 260 0.31 8.45 5.66
C LEU A 260 -0.44 9.69 6.20
N ALA A 261 0.28 10.72 6.63
CA ALA A 261 -0.31 11.99 7.05
C ALA A 261 -1.13 12.63 5.93
N GLY A 262 -0.62 12.61 4.70
CA GLY A 262 -1.34 13.05 3.50
C GLY A 262 -2.63 12.25 3.26
N ILE A 263 -2.58 10.92 3.36
CA ILE A 263 -3.75 10.04 3.21
C ILE A 263 -4.82 10.39 4.25
N VAL A 264 -4.42 10.55 5.51
CA VAL A 264 -5.35 10.90 6.60
C VAL A 264 -5.94 12.29 6.37
N ALA A 265 -5.12 13.28 6.01
CA ALA A 265 -5.57 14.64 5.74
C ALA A 265 -6.57 14.67 4.57
N GLY A 266 -6.29 13.99 3.46
CA GLY A 266 -7.19 13.88 2.32
C GLY A 266 -8.52 13.21 2.68
N ALA A 267 -8.47 12.11 3.45
CA ALA A 267 -9.67 11.41 3.88
C ALA A 267 -10.54 12.26 4.83
N VAL A 268 -9.93 12.86 5.86
CA VAL A 268 -10.65 13.72 6.82
C VAL A 268 -11.22 14.95 6.14
N GLY A 269 -10.46 15.58 5.24
CA GLY A 269 -10.92 16.75 4.48
C GLY A 269 -12.15 16.42 3.64
N THR A 270 -12.14 15.31 2.93
CA THR A 270 -13.26 14.85 2.09
C THR A 270 -14.48 14.48 2.93
N MET A 271 -14.30 13.75 4.05
CA MET A 271 -15.41 13.43 4.94
C MET A 271 -16.08 14.69 5.50
N LYS A 272 -15.30 15.68 5.92
CA LYS A 272 -15.87 16.98 6.40
C LYS A 272 -16.60 17.73 5.29
N TRP A 273 -16.10 17.64 4.04
CA TRP A 273 -16.77 18.28 2.90
C TRP A 273 -18.10 17.59 2.56
N GLN A 274 -18.17 16.26 2.62
CA GLN A 274 -19.41 15.51 2.37
C GLN A 274 -20.48 15.68 3.46
N GLN A 275 -20.11 16.13 4.66
CA GLN A 275 -21.04 16.38 5.77
C GLN A 275 -21.66 17.78 5.75
N ARG A 276 -21.18 18.66 4.87
CA ARG A 276 -21.74 20.03 4.66
C ARG A 276 -22.78 20.03 3.56
#